data_e7305a3dec6837ad7268246014a461ed
#
_entry.id   e7305a3dec6837ad7268246014a461ed
#
_cell.length_a   1.000
_cell.length_b   1.000
_cell.length_c   1.000
_cell.angle_alpha   90.00
_cell.angle_beta   90.00
_cell.angle_gamma   90.00
#
_symmetry.space_group_name_H-M   'P 1'
#
loop_
_entity.id
_entity.type
_entity.pdbx_description
1 polymer ?
#
loop_
_entity_poly.entity_id
_entity_poly.type
_entity_poly.pdbx_seq_one_letter_code
_entity_poly.pdbx_strand_id
1 'polypeptide(L)'
;MVGTRVAPIFPVTDLAAALAYYRGLGFGAREWHGGGYGFLTFEGVEIHLGAEPDLGKRPDRRATAYLFVEDADALARAWLAAGAEVRSPEDTEWGQHEGVLIDPDGNMIRFGSPMP
;
A
#
# COMPACT_ATOMS: atom_id res chain seq x y z
N MET A 1 -14.02 22.62 12.93
CA MET A 1 -13.76 22.20 11.53
C MET A 1 -13.84 20.68 11.44
N VAL A 2 -14.39 20.15 10.36
CA VAL A 2 -14.58 18.71 10.18
C VAL A 2 -13.66 18.23 9.05
N GLY A 3 -12.88 17.18 9.32
CA GLY A 3 -12.16 16.45 8.27
C GLY A 3 -13.15 15.59 7.49
N THR A 4 -12.96 15.45 6.17
CA THR A 4 -13.88 14.70 5.30
C THR A 4 -13.28 13.41 4.76
N ARG A 5 -11.97 13.31 4.72
CA ARG A 5 -11.26 12.07 4.33
C ARG A 5 -9.78 12.20 4.71
N VAL A 6 -9.05 11.08 4.61
CA VAL A 6 -7.60 11.04 4.85
C VAL A 6 -6.96 10.10 3.82
N ALA A 7 -5.73 10.41 3.43
CA ALA A 7 -4.94 9.52 2.59
C ALA A 7 -3.50 9.50 3.10
N PRO A 8 -2.90 8.32 3.33
CA PRO A 8 -1.48 8.23 3.62
C PRO A 8 -0.69 8.55 2.35
N ILE A 9 0.52 9.08 2.52
CA ILE A 9 1.42 9.38 1.42
C ILE A 9 2.64 8.47 1.54
N PHE A 10 2.87 7.63 0.54
CA PHE A 10 4.01 6.73 0.48
C PHE A 10 5.12 7.39 -0.35
N PRO A 11 6.32 7.60 0.21
CA PRO A 11 7.45 8.07 -0.58
C PRO A 11 7.97 6.97 -1.48
N VAL A 12 8.25 7.29 -2.75
CA VAL A 12 8.78 6.34 -3.73
C VAL A 12 9.92 6.97 -4.51
N THR A 13 10.90 6.17 -4.91
CA THR A 13 12.07 6.67 -5.65
C THR A 13 11.76 6.96 -7.11
N ASP A 14 10.93 6.12 -7.72
CA ASP A 14 10.55 6.21 -9.14
C ASP A 14 9.02 6.12 -9.24
N LEU A 15 8.39 7.25 -9.47
CA LEU A 15 6.92 7.32 -9.47
C LEU A 15 6.30 6.44 -10.56
N ALA A 16 6.85 6.47 -11.78
CA ALA A 16 6.31 5.67 -12.88
C ALA A 16 6.37 4.17 -12.57
N ALA A 17 7.49 3.71 -12.02
CA ALA A 17 7.66 2.32 -11.61
C ALA A 17 6.69 1.94 -10.48
N ALA A 18 6.52 2.83 -9.50
CA ALA A 18 5.61 2.60 -8.38
C ALA A 18 4.14 2.51 -8.84
N LEU A 19 3.71 3.41 -9.73
CA LEU A 19 2.36 3.36 -10.29
C LEU A 19 2.12 2.05 -11.06
N ALA A 20 3.09 1.61 -11.86
CA ALA A 20 3.00 0.35 -12.58
C ALA A 20 2.93 -0.85 -11.61
N TYR A 21 3.73 -0.83 -10.55
CA TYR A 21 3.73 -1.86 -9.52
C TYR A 21 2.34 -2.02 -8.89
N TYR A 22 1.75 -0.93 -8.44
CA TYR A 22 0.44 -0.98 -7.79
C TYR A 22 -0.69 -1.32 -8.76
N ARG A 23 -0.60 -0.90 -10.03
CA ARG A 23 -1.55 -1.37 -11.07
C ARG A 23 -1.52 -2.88 -11.19
N GLY A 24 -0.33 -3.48 -11.17
CA GLY A 24 -0.17 -4.93 -11.23
C GLY A 24 -0.81 -5.67 -10.07
N LEU A 25 -1.02 -4.99 -8.94
CA LEU A 25 -1.68 -5.54 -7.76
C LEU A 25 -3.20 -5.30 -7.72
N GLY A 26 -3.74 -4.66 -8.74
CA GLY A 26 -5.18 -4.39 -8.83
C GLY A 26 -5.60 -2.99 -8.39
N PHE A 27 -4.65 -2.11 -8.06
CA PHE A 27 -4.98 -0.73 -7.74
C PHE A 27 -5.27 0.07 -9.00
N GLY A 28 -6.22 1.01 -8.92
CA GLY A 28 -6.28 2.12 -9.85
C GLY A 28 -5.11 3.05 -9.53
N ALA A 29 -4.41 3.53 -10.57
CA ALA A 29 -3.23 4.36 -10.35
C ALA A 29 -3.14 5.42 -11.44
N ARG A 30 -2.92 6.66 -11.04
CA ARG A 30 -2.71 7.76 -11.99
C ARG A 30 -1.74 8.78 -11.43
N GLU A 31 -1.00 9.43 -12.32
CA GLU A 31 -0.10 10.51 -11.95
C GLU A 31 -0.87 11.84 -11.92
N TRP A 32 -0.52 12.70 -10.95
CA TRP A 32 -0.97 14.08 -10.98
C TRP A 32 -0.40 14.78 -12.22
N HIS A 33 -1.20 15.62 -12.89
CA HIS A 33 -0.83 16.25 -14.16
C HIS A 33 0.44 17.12 -14.09
N GLY A 34 0.79 17.61 -12.90
CA GLY A 34 2.01 18.38 -12.67
C GLY A 34 3.26 17.54 -12.46
N GLY A 35 3.12 16.23 -12.37
CA GLY A 35 4.23 15.31 -12.13
C GLY A 35 4.65 15.22 -10.66
N GLY A 36 5.42 14.20 -10.31
CA GLY A 36 6.00 14.03 -8.98
C GLY A 36 5.05 13.50 -7.90
N TYR A 37 3.78 13.29 -8.23
CA TYR A 37 2.77 12.85 -7.27
C TYR A 37 1.76 11.92 -7.96
N GLY A 38 1.30 10.91 -7.23
CA GLY A 38 0.38 9.92 -7.77
C GLY A 38 -0.76 9.57 -6.83
N PHE A 39 -1.81 9.01 -7.39
CA PHE A 39 -3.02 8.63 -6.67
C PHE A 39 -3.30 7.15 -6.91
N LEU A 40 -3.45 6.40 -5.81
CA LEU A 40 -3.84 5.00 -5.85
C LEU A 40 -5.23 4.86 -5.25
N THR A 41 -6.06 4.02 -5.87
CA THR A 41 -7.37 3.66 -5.33
C THR A 41 -7.52 2.15 -5.30
N PHE A 42 -8.12 1.62 -4.25
CA PHE A 42 -8.37 0.19 -4.12
C PHE A 42 -9.63 -0.02 -3.30
N GLU A 43 -10.69 -0.53 -3.94
CA GLU A 43 -11.96 -0.83 -3.24
C GLU A 43 -12.45 0.34 -2.37
N GLY A 44 -12.41 1.56 -2.89
CA GLY A 44 -12.84 2.76 -2.18
C GLY A 44 -11.79 3.35 -1.23
N VAL A 45 -10.63 2.74 -1.12
CA VAL A 45 -9.52 3.21 -0.29
C VAL A 45 -8.54 4.01 -1.14
N GLU A 46 -7.95 5.04 -0.57
CA GLU A 46 -7.05 5.96 -1.27
C GLU A 46 -5.69 6.00 -0.57
N ILE A 47 -4.63 5.87 -1.38
CA ILE A 47 -3.24 6.05 -0.95
C ILE A 47 -2.58 6.96 -1.98
N HIS A 48 -1.75 7.89 -1.54
CA HIS A 48 -0.98 8.76 -2.44
C HIS A 48 0.48 8.31 -2.50
N LEU A 49 1.14 8.64 -3.61
CA LEU A 49 2.57 8.41 -3.80
C LEU A 49 3.25 9.76 -4.01
N GLY A 50 4.32 10.00 -3.26
CA GLY A 50 5.15 11.20 -3.45
C GLY A 50 6.53 10.79 -3.96
N ALA A 51 6.98 11.37 -5.08
CA ALA A 51 8.30 11.08 -5.62
C ALA A 51 9.39 11.69 -4.72
N GLU A 52 10.30 10.85 -4.24
CA GLU A 52 11.48 11.25 -3.46
C GLU A 52 12.69 10.50 -4.00
N PRO A 53 13.38 11.05 -5.03
CA PRO A 53 14.51 10.35 -5.65
C PRO A 53 15.64 9.99 -4.69
N ASP A 54 15.78 10.73 -3.58
CA ASP A 54 16.83 10.49 -2.57
C ASP A 54 16.37 9.57 -1.43
N LEU A 55 15.22 8.89 -1.58
CA LEU A 55 14.65 8.04 -0.53
C LEU A 55 15.63 6.98 -0.01
N GLY A 56 16.48 6.43 -0.88
CA GLY A 56 17.48 5.44 -0.49
C GLY A 56 18.45 5.92 0.58
N LYS A 57 18.65 7.23 0.68
CA LYS A 57 19.50 7.87 1.71
C LYS A 57 18.72 8.24 2.98
N ARG A 58 17.42 7.96 3.01
CA ARG A 58 16.51 8.35 4.08
C ARG A 58 15.61 7.18 4.47
N PRO A 59 16.17 6.10 5.05
CA PRO A 59 15.41 4.89 5.35
C PRO A 59 14.28 5.12 6.39
N ASP A 60 14.36 6.18 7.17
CA ASP A 60 13.35 6.59 8.15
C ASP A 60 12.08 7.19 7.51
N ARG A 61 12.10 7.45 6.20
CA ARG A 61 10.99 8.09 5.50
C ARG A 61 9.90 7.13 5.04
N ARG A 62 10.12 5.83 5.12
CA ARG A 62 9.12 4.84 4.70
C ARG A 62 7.84 4.96 5.48
N ALA A 63 6.74 4.69 4.81
CA ALA A 63 5.40 4.84 5.38
C ALA A 63 4.71 3.50 5.55
N THR A 64 3.72 3.48 6.43
CA THR A 64 2.87 2.30 6.69
C THR A 64 1.41 2.75 6.73
N ALA A 65 0.54 1.93 6.15
CA ALA A 65 -0.90 2.09 6.28
C ALA A 65 -1.51 0.75 6.70
N TYR A 66 -2.66 0.79 7.37
CA TYR A 66 -3.41 -0.41 7.70
C TYR A 66 -4.68 -0.44 6.86
N LEU A 67 -4.86 -1.52 6.11
CA LEU A 67 -6.00 -1.74 5.23
C LEU A 67 -6.90 -2.81 5.84
N PHE A 68 -8.12 -2.46 6.18
CA PHE A 68 -9.11 -3.42 6.64
C PHE A 68 -9.79 -4.05 5.43
N VAL A 69 -9.79 -5.37 5.34
CA VAL A 69 -10.34 -6.13 4.21
C VAL A 69 -11.28 -7.23 4.73
N GLU A 70 -12.10 -7.78 3.86
CA GLU A 70 -13.02 -8.85 4.22
C GLU A 70 -12.33 -10.20 4.31
N ASP A 71 -11.32 -10.46 3.46
CA ASP A 71 -10.62 -11.74 3.35
C ASP A 71 -9.13 -11.53 3.12
N ALA A 72 -8.37 -11.50 4.20
CA ALA A 72 -6.93 -11.28 4.13
C ALA A 72 -6.20 -12.41 3.39
N ASP A 73 -6.64 -13.66 3.54
CA ASP A 73 -6.01 -14.78 2.85
C ASP A 73 -6.17 -14.69 1.32
N ALA A 74 -7.36 -14.33 0.87
CA ALA A 74 -7.62 -14.18 -0.56
C ALA A 74 -6.75 -13.05 -1.16
N LEU A 75 -6.64 -11.94 -0.45
CA LEU A 75 -5.82 -10.82 -0.88
C LEU A 75 -4.34 -11.19 -0.93
N ALA A 76 -3.84 -11.88 0.10
CA ALA A 76 -2.46 -12.37 0.14
C ALA A 76 -2.16 -13.28 -1.05
N ARG A 77 -3.05 -14.21 -1.37
CA ARG A 77 -2.89 -15.10 -2.53
C ARG A 77 -2.81 -14.33 -3.84
N ALA A 78 -3.69 -13.34 -4.02
CA ALA A 78 -3.71 -12.53 -5.23
C ALA A 78 -2.42 -11.73 -5.40
N TRP A 79 -1.96 -11.10 -4.34
CA TRP A 79 -0.74 -10.29 -4.38
C TRP A 79 0.52 -11.14 -4.53
N LEU A 80 0.60 -12.29 -3.88
CA LEU A 80 1.70 -13.25 -4.09
C LEU A 80 1.73 -13.75 -5.53
N ALA A 81 0.57 -14.07 -6.10
CA ALA A 81 0.49 -14.51 -7.50
C ALA A 81 0.94 -13.42 -8.48
N ALA A 82 0.78 -12.16 -8.13
CA ALA A 82 1.25 -11.03 -8.92
C ALA A 82 2.75 -10.72 -8.73
N GLY A 83 3.44 -11.48 -7.89
CA GLY A 83 4.88 -11.36 -7.68
C GLY A 83 5.29 -10.39 -6.57
N ALA A 84 4.36 -9.92 -5.75
CA ALA A 84 4.67 -9.00 -4.65
C ALA A 84 5.33 -9.72 -3.48
N GLU A 85 6.06 -8.94 -2.68
CA GLU A 85 6.58 -9.41 -1.40
C GLU A 85 5.46 -9.30 -0.36
N VAL A 86 4.99 -10.44 0.11
CA VAL A 86 3.88 -10.51 1.07
C VAL A 86 4.25 -11.44 2.22
N ARG A 87 4.04 -10.97 3.44
CA ARG A 87 4.05 -11.84 4.61
C ARG A 87 2.64 -12.36 4.80
N SER A 88 2.50 -13.70 4.84
CA SER A 88 1.19 -14.35 4.92
C SER A 88 0.43 -13.97 6.18
N PRO A 89 -0.91 -13.85 6.09
CA PRO A 89 -1.71 -13.50 7.25
C PRO A 89 -1.57 -14.50 8.40
N GLU A 90 -1.51 -13.95 9.60
CA GLU A 90 -1.48 -14.69 10.86
C GLU A 90 -2.46 -14.06 11.84
N ASP A 91 -2.97 -14.87 12.76
CA ASP A 91 -3.84 -14.37 13.82
C ASP A 91 -3.05 -13.53 14.81
N THR A 92 -3.61 -12.38 15.18
CA THR A 92 -3.02 -11.48 16.15
C THR A 92 -3.79 -11.48 17.46
N GLU A 93 -3.16 -10.99 18.53
CA GLU A 93 -3.80 -10.87 19.84
C GLU A 93 -4.93 -9.85 19.85
N TRP A 94 -4.92 -8.90 18.88
CA TRP A 94 -5.94 -7.85 18.79
C TRP A 94 -7.10 -8.17 17.86
N GLY A 95 -7.27 -9.46 17.50
CA GLY A 95 -8.48 -9.93 16.84
C GLY A 95 -8.49 -9.81 15.32
N GLN A 96 -7.34 -9.59 14.69
CA GLN A 96 -7.20 -9.51 13.25
C GLN A 96 -6.37 -10.66 12.70
N HIS A 97 -6.77 -11.18 11.55
CA HIS A 97 -5.98 -12.08 10.73
C HIS A 97 -5.22 -11.21 9.75
N GLU A 98 -3.92 -11.01 9.97
CA GLU A 98 -3.16 -9.89 9.42
C GLU A 98 -1.94 -10.33 8.64
N GLY A 99 -1.78 -9.79 7.43
CA GLY A 99 -0.59 -9.91 6.61
C GLY A 99 0.03 -8.56 6.32
N VAL A 100 1.14 -8.56 5.58
CA VAL A 100 1.87 -7.34 5.20
C VAL A 100 2.30 -7.43 3.75
N LEU A 101 2.01 -6.39 2.99
CA LEU A 101 2.60 -6.14 1.68
C LEU A 101 3.77 -5.16 1.86
N ILE A 102 4.93 -5.51 1.31
CA ILE A 102 6.10 -4.62 1.32
C ILE A 102 6.37 -4.22 -0.13
N ASP A 103 6.27 -2.92 -0.41
CA ASP A 103 6.50 -2.44 -1.77
C ASP A 103 8.01 -2.32 -2.08
N PRO A 104 8.40 -2.11 -3.34
CA PRO A 104 9.82 -2.03 -3.70
C PRO A 104 10.62 -0.93 -2.98
N ASP A 105 9.95 0.10 -2.49
CA ASP A 105 10.59 1.19 -1.74
C ASP A 105 10.60 0.94 -0.24
N GLY A 106 10.05 -0.18 0.23
CA GLY A 106 9.97 -0.53 1.63
C GLY A 106 8.77 0.03 2.38
N ASN A 107 7.84 0.67 1.69
CA ASN A 107 6.57 1.04 2.31
C ASN A 107 5.74 -0.21 2.57
N MET A 108 4.93 -0.19 3.61
CA MET A 108 4.16 -1.35 4.01
C MET A 108 2.66 -1.06 4.01
N ILE A 109 1.90 -1.98 3.45
CA ILE A 109 0.46 -2.05 3.69
C ILE A 109 0.22 -3.27 4.57
N ARG A 110 -0.10 -3.03 5.84
CA ARG A 110 -0.63 -4.07 6.71
C ARG A 110 -2.08 -4.25 6.34
N PHE A 111 -2.53 -5.48 6.16
CA PHE A 111 -3.91 -5.75 5.80
C PHE A 111 -4.47 -6.85 6.69
N GLY A 112 -5.70 -6.66 7.14
CA GLY A 112 -6.30 -7.59 8.07
C GLY A 112 -7.79 -7.73 7.89
N SER A 113 -8.28 -8.94 8.18
CA SER A 113 -9.69 -9.27 8.26
C SER A 113 -10.01 -9.73 9.68
N PRO A 114 -11.28 -9.59 10.12
CA PRO A 114 -11.66 -10.06 11.45
C PRO A 114 -11.39 -11.56 11.60
N MET A 115 -10.93 -11.95 12.78
CA MET A 115 -10.84 -13.37 13.12
C MET A 115 -12.25 -13.94 13.29
N PRO A 116 -12.47 -15.19 12.87
CA PRO A 116 -13.79 -15.85 13.05
C PRO A 116 -14.18 -16.04 14.50
#